data_62d72cf244d809e0d5922c3e4686e0a1
#
_entry.id   62d72cf244d809e0d5922c3e4686e0a1
#
_cell.length_a   1.000
_cell.length_b   1.000
_cell.length_c   1.000
_cell.angle_alpha   90.00
_cell.angle_beta   90.00
_cell.angle_gamma   90.00
#
_symmetry.space_group_name_H-M   'P 1'
#
loop_
_entity.id
_entity.type
_entity.pdbx_description
1 polymer ?
#
loop_
_entity_poly.entity_id
_entity_poly.type
_entity_poly.pdbx_seq_one_letter_code
_entity_poly.pdbx_strand_id
1 'polypeptide(L)'
;QAMRAPVTLEYDLDGAGRGHRDRALATLLCRITGAEDACIVNNNAAAVLLMLAATASGKEVVVSRGELVEIGGAFRIPDVMRQAGCTLHEVGTTNRTHAKDYRQAVNENTGLLMKVHTSNYSIEGFTKTVEEAELAEIGRELDIPVVADLGSGSLVDLSQYGLPKEPMPQQLIAAGVSLVSFSGDKLLGGPQAGIIVGKKAMIAQLQSHPLKRALRADKMTLAALEATLRLYLHPEALAEKLPTLRLLTRSEASIREQAQRLQARLAARYGDEFALEVKPCLSQIGSGSLPVDRLPSAAMTFTPHDGRGSRLEALAARWRMLPVPVIGRIYDGRLWLDMRCLEDESRFMEMMLK
;
A
#
# COMPACT_ATOMS: atom_id res chain seq x y z
N GLN A 1 -9.24 14.51 -18.47
CA GLN A 1 -8.40 15.27 -19.44
C GLN A 1 -7.49 14.32 -20.22
N ALA A 2 -6.74 13.41 -19.60
CA ALA A 2 -5.78 12.51 -20.28
C ALA A 2 -6.35 11.65 -21.43
N MET A 3 -7.68 11.42 -21.45
CA MET A 3 -8.35 10.70 -22.57
C MET A 3 -8.94 11.62 -23.65
N ARG A 4 -9.11 12.89 -23.36
CA ARG A 4 -9.84 13.82 -24.26
C ARG A 4 -8.97 14.46 -25.34
N ALA A 5 -7.65 14.43 -25.16
CA ALA A 5 -6.71 15.09 -26.06
C ALA A 5 -5.40 14.28 -26.20
N PRO A 6 -4.63 14.49 -27.28
CA PRO A 6 -3.26 14.05 -27.35
C PRO A 6 -2.43 14.61 -26.20
N VAL A 7 -1.51 13.80 -25.66
CA VAL A 7 -0.61 14.18 -24.57
C VAL A 7 0.84 13.87 -24.99
N THR A 8 1.79 14.64 -24.45
CA THR A 8 3.23 14.50 -24.70
C THR A 8 3.85 13.38 -23.85
N LEU A 9 3.22 12.22 -23.84
CA LEU A 9 3.54 11.11 -22.94
C LEU A 9 5.00 10.64 -23.01
N GLU A 10 5.53 10.47 -24.23
CA GLU A 10 6.90 10.00 -24.49
C GLU A 10 7.71 11.05 -25.27
N TYR A 11 7.27 12.30 -25.31
CA TYR A 11 7.98 13.37 -25.99
C TYR A 11 8.54 14.35 -24.97
N ASP A 12 9.84 14.56 -25.03
CA ASP A 12 10.56 15.53 -24.22
C ASP A 12 10.48 16.90 -24.89
N LEU A 13 9.75 17.84 -24.26
CA LEU A 13 9.57 19.19 -24.80
C LEU A 13 10.87 20.00 -24.75
N ASP A 14 11.75 19.77 -23.79
CA ASP A 14 13.00 20.51 -23.64
C ASP A 14 14.06 20.03 -24.64
N GLY A 15 14.17 18.70 -24.77
CA GLY A 15 15.14 18.06 -25.68
C GLY A 15 14.63 17.85 -27.10
N ALA A 16 13.36 18.22 -27.40
CA ALA A 16 12.70 18.02 -28.69
C ALA A 16 12.84 16.58 -29.24
N GLY A 17 12.79 15.58 -28.35
CA GLY A 17 13.01 14.20 -28.70
C GLY A 17 12.16 13.20 -27.90
N ARG A 18 12.48 11.93 -28.03
CA ARG A 18 11.81 10.87 -27.28
C ARG A 18 12.31 10.86 -25.82
N GLY A 19 11.39 10.92 -24.86
CA GLY A 19 11.65 10.85 -23.44
C GLY A 19 10.97 9.66 -22.75
N HIS A 20 11.28 9.49 -21.47
CA HIS A 20 10.58 8.52 -20.62
C HIS A 20 9.22 9.06 -20.22
N ARG A 21 8.17 8.22 -20.31
CA ARG A 21 6.77 8.61 -20.00
C ARG A 21 6.49 8.97 -18.56
N ASP A 22 7.33 8.53 -17.64
CA ASP A 22 7.25 8.76 -16.20
C ASP A 22 8.13 9.94 -15.70
N ARG A 23 8.75 10.70 -16.60
CA ARG A 23 9.66 11.81 -16.28
C ARG A 23 9.02 12.88 -15.38
N ALA A 24 7.81 13.32 -15.69
CA ALA A 24 7.14 14.34 -14.88
C ALA A 24 6.87 13.87 -13.45
N LEU A 25 6.49 12.58 -13.31
CA LEU A 25 6.27 11.97 -12.00
C LEU A 25 7.60 11.72 -11.28
N ALA A 26 8.67 11.37 -11.98
CA ALA A 26 9.98 11.22 -11.39
C ALA A 26 10.43 12.52 -10.71
N THR A 27 10.24 13.67 -11.36
CA THR A 27 10.54 14.99 -10.78
C THR A 27 9.74 15.24 -9.49
N LEU A 28 8.42 14.91 -9.47
CA LEU A 28 7.60 15.05 -8.27
C LEU A 28 8.05 14.11 -7.15
N LEU A 29 8.31 12.86 -7.48
CA LEU A 29 8.78 11.85 -6.52
C LEU A 29 10.13 12.24 -5.91
N CYS A 30 11.08 12.70 -6.72
CA CYS A 30 12.37 13.18 -6.22
C CYS A 30 12.18 14.35 -5.24
N ARG A 31 11.28 15.29 -5.54
CA ARG A 31 10.97 16.41 -4.64
C ARG A 31 10.34 15.95 -3.32
N ILE A 32 9.47 14.94 -3.36
CA ILE A 32 8.77 14.43 -2.16
C ILE A 32 9.69 13.53 -1.34
N THR A 33 10.49 12.67 -2.00
CA THR A 33 11.26 11.61 -1.32
C THR A 33 12.72 11.96 -1.05
N GLY A 34 13.26 12.96 -1.73
CA GLY A 34 14.69 13.28 -1.69
C GLY A 34 15.57 12.32 -2.52
N ALA A 35 14.95 11.41 -3.29
CA ALA A 35 15.67 10.51 -4.18
C ALA A 35 16.28 11.25 -5.38
N GLU A 36 17.33 10.66 -5.99
CA GLU A 36 17.99 11.22 -7.17
C GLU A 36 17.16 11.05 -8.46
N ASP A 37 16.40 9.94 -8.56
CA ASP A 37 15.54 9.65 -9.71
C ASP A 37 14.44 8.64 -9.33
N ALA A 38 13.49 8.41 -10.24
CA ALA A 38 12.37 7.48 -10.03
C ALA A 38 11.97 6.75 -11.32
N CYS A 39 11.36 5.58 -11.14
CA CYS A 39 10.81 4.73 -12.20
C CYS A 39 9.43 4.24 -11.80
N ILE A 40 8.44 4.32 -12.71
CA ILE A 40 7.07 3.88 -12.44
C ILE A 40 6.72 2.69 -13.35
N VAL A 41 6.14 1.65 -12.76
CA VAL A 41 5.62 0.46 -13.44
C VAL A 41 4.16 0.21 -13.02
N ASN A 42 3.52 -0.80 -13.58
CA ASN A 42 2.08 -1.04 -13.44
C ASN A 42 1.63 -1.50 -12.04
N ASN A 43 2.51 -2.13 -11.25
CA ASN A 43 2.25 -2.48 -9.84
C ASN A 43 3.56 -2.76 -9.08
N ASN A 44 3.50 -2.91 -7.75
CA ASN A 44 4.70 -3.09 -6.94
C ASN A 44 5.37 -4.46 -7.14
N ALA A 45 4.63 -5.52 -7.47
CA ALA A 45 5.21 -6.83 -7.80
C ALA A 45 6.10 -6.71 -9.06
N ALA A 46 5.65 -5.96 -10.06
CA ALA A 46 6.44 -5.62 -11.25
C ALA A 46 7.65 -4.73 -10.92
N ALA A 47 7.53 -3.84 -9.93
CA ALA A 47 8.65 -3.02 -9.46
C ALA A 47 9.75 -3.89 -8.84
N VAL A 48 9.40 -4.81 -7.96
CA VAL A 48 10.35 -5.76 -7.34
C VAL A 48 11.00 -6.64 -8.40
N LEU A 49 10.21 -7.21 -9.33
CA LEU A 49 10.74 -8.04 -10.42
C LEU A 49 11.74 -7.24 -11.29
N LEU A 50 11.38 -6.03 -11.70
CA LEU A 50 12.25 -5.19 -12.53
C LEU A 50 13.53 -4.80 -11.78
N MET A 51 13.40 -4.40 -10.51
CA MET A 51 14.52 -4.02 -9.66
C MET A 51 15.54 -5.16 -9.56
N LEU A 52 15.09 -6.36 -9.23
CA LEU A 52 15.93 -7.55 -9.12
C LEU A 52 16.55 -7.96 -10.47
N ALA A 53 15.74 -8.03 -11.53
CA ALA A 53 16.21 -8.45 -12.84
C ALA A 53 17.24 -7.49 -13.44
N ALA A 54 17.08 -6.19 -13.23
CA ALA A 54 17.98 -5.17 -13.80
C ALA A 54 19.29 -5.03 -13.02
N THR A 55 19.32 -5.39 -11.72
CA THR A 55 20.47 -5.08 -10.86
C THR A 55 21.20 -6.30 -10.30
N ALA A 56 20.55 -7.49 -10.27
CA ALA A 56 21.11 -8.68 -9.65
C ALA A 56 20.91 -9.99 -10.43
N SER A 57 20.47 -9.94 -11.70
CA SER A 57 20.33 -11.16 -12.50
C SER A 57 21.66 -11.91 -12.60
N GLY A 58 21.64 -13.22 -12.35
CA GLY A 58 22.82 -14.08 -12.30
C GLY A 58 23.62 -14.01 -10.99
N LYS A 59 23.16 -13.22 -10.01
CA LYS A 59 23.85 -13.03 -8.72
C LYS A 59 22.99 -13.47 -7.54
N GLU A 60 23.62 -13.54 -6.36
CA GLU A 60 22.93 -13.77 -5.10
C GLU A 60 22.32 -12.49 -4.56
N VAL A 61 21.11 -12.63 -4.01
CA VAL A 61 20.41 -11.58 -3.25
C VAL A 61 20.26 -12.07 -1.81
N VAL A 62 20.89 -11.39 -0.88
CA VAL A 62 20.87 -11.72 0.55
C VAL A 62 19.64 -11.07 1.20
N VAL A 63 18.81 -11.90 1.84
CA VAL A 63 17.57 -11.44 2.51
C VAL A 63 17.35 -12.18 3.82
N SER A 64 16.74 -11.54 4.81
CA SER A 64 16.35 -12.18 6.05
C SER A 64 15.27 -13.25 5.83
N ARG A 65 15.43 -14.42 6.43
CA ARG A 65 14.42 -15.49 6.39
C ARG A 65 13.06 -15.03 6.93
N GLY A 66 13.05 -14.17 7.94
CA GLY A 66 11.81 -13.58 8.50
C GLY A 66 11.10 -12.59 7.57
N GLU A 67 11.71 -12.24 6.43
CA GLU A 67 11.19 -11.27 5.46
C GLU A 67 10.78 -11.92 4.12
N LEU A 68 10.69 -13.26 4.06
CA LEU A 68 10.24 -14.00 2.87
C LEU A 68 8.71 -13.94 2.76
N VAL A 69 8.21 -12.79 2.38
CA VAL A 69 6.77 -12.44 2.33
C VAL A 69 6.04 -13.22 1.24
N GLU A 70 4.82 -13.66 1.56
CA GLU A 70 3.77 -13.99 0.58
C GLU A 70 2.61 -13.02 0.73
N ILE A 71 2.15 -12.40 -0.36
CA ILE A 71 1.05 -11.45 -0.39
C ILE A 71 0.21 -11.60 -1.66
N GLY A 72 -1.09 -11.25 -1.58
CA GLY A 72 -1.97 -11.16 -2.75
C GLY A 72 -2.21 -12.47 -3.49
N GLY A 73 -2.10 -13.61 -2.78
CA GLY A 73 -2.48 -14.94 -3.27
C GLY A 73 -1.42 -15.70 -4.07
N ALA A 74 -0.35 -15.06 -4.56
CA ALA A 74 0.71 -15.76 -5.31
C ALA A 74 2.04 -15.00 -5.39
N PHE A 75 2.14 -13.79 -4.86
CA PHE A 75 3.41 -13.06 -4.84
C PHE A 75 4.26 -13.55 -3.67
N ARG A 76 5.31 -14.29 -3.99
CA ARG A 76 6.31 -14.80 -3.03
C ARG A 76 7.67 -14.24 -3.40
N ILE A 77 8.36 -13.64 -2.46
CA ILE A 77 9.71 -13.09 -2.68
C ILE A 77 10.68 -14.13 -3.30
N PRO A 78 10.77 -15.39 -2.80
CA PRO A 78 11.64 -16.39 -3.41
C PRO A 78 11.31 -16.70 -4.88
N ASP A 79 10.02 -16.74 -5.24
CA ASP A 79 9.60 -17.03 -6.61
C ASP A 79 9.90 -15.86 -7.55
N VAL A 80 9.70 -14.62 -7.08
CA VAL A 80 10.04 -13.42 -7.85
C VAL A 80 11.54 -13.30 -8.07
N MET A 81 12.38 -13.60 -7.05
CA MET A 81 13.84 -13.65 -7.20
C MET A 81 14.26 -14.65 -8.26
N ARG A 82 13.69 -15.87 -8.23
CA ARG A 82 13.97 -16.90 -9.24
C ARG A 82 13.58 -16.44 -10.65
N GLN A 83 12.40 -15.81 -10.81
CA GLN A 83 11.94 -15.26 -12.11
C GLN A 83 12.81 -14.10 -12.59
N ALA A 84 13.39 -13.34 -11.67
CA ALA A 84 14.35 -12.28 -12.00
C ALA A 84 15.75 -12.81 -12.39
N GLY A 85 15.98 -14.12 -12.31
CA GLY A 85 17.27 -14.75 -12.55
C GLY A 85 18.26 -14.62 -11.40
N CYS A 86 17.78 -14.31 -10.18
CA CYS A 86 18.59 -14.18 -8.98
C CYS A 86 18.65 -15.49 -8.20
N THR A 87 19.72 -15.72 -7.46
CA THR A 87 19.83 -16.77 -6.46
C THR A 87 19.47 -16.20 -5.08
N LEU A 88 18.49 -16.79 -4.42
CA LEU A 88 18.13 -16.44 -3.05
C LEU A 88 19.21 -16.92 -2.08
N HIS A 89 19.72 -16.01 -1.25
CA HIS A 89 20.60 -16.31 -0.13
C HIS A 89 19.94 -15.85 1.18
N GLU A 90 19.35 -16.81 1.91
CA GLU A 90 18.65 -16.54 3.16
C GLU A 90 19.61 -16.40 4.34
N VAL A 91 19.38 -15.39 5.20
CA VAL A 91 20.16 -15.19 6.44
C VAL A 91 19.29 -15.16 7.68
N GLY A 92 19.89 -15.49 8.82
CA GLY A 92 19.20 -15.55 10.11
C GLY A 92 18.19 -16.67 10.22
N THR A 93 17.18 -16.46 11.05
CA THR A 93 16.07 -17.38 11.32
C THR A 93 14.73 -16.66 11.12
N THR A 94 13.61 -17.38 11.25
CA THR A 94 12.27 -16.82 11.09
C THR A 94 12.02 -15.58 11.94
N ASN A 95 12.50 -15.60 13.20
CA ASN A 95 12.21 -14.54 14.17
C ASN A 95 13.43 -13.69 14.55
N ARG A 96 14.66 -14.09 14.15
CA ARG A 96 15.88 -13.35 14.52
C ARG A 96 16.90 -13.32 13.40
N THR A 97 17.25 -12.10 12.98
CA THR A 97 18.35 -11.83 12.06
C THR A 97 19.21 -10.72 12.63
N HIS A 98 20.51 -10.89 12.60
CA HIS A 98 21.48 -9.96 13.14
C HIS A 98 22.38 -9.39 12.02
N ALA A 99 22.96 -8.24 12.24
CA ALA A 99 23.90 -7.61 11.30
C ALA A 99 25.06 -8.52 10.88
N LYS A 100 25.56 -9.35 11.81
CA LYS A 100 26.61 -10.33 11.51
C LYS A 100 26.18 -11.37 10.47
N ASP A 101 24.90 -11.73 10.43
CA ASP A 101 24.38 -12.74 9.50
C ASP A 101 24.49 -12.22 8.06
N TYR A 102 24.16 -10.94 7.82
CA TYR A 102 24.37 -10.29 6.53
C TYR A 102 25.86 -10.17 6.17
N ARG A 103 26.70 -9.72 7.12
CA ARG A 103 28.15 -9.56 6.86
C ARG A 103 28.83 -10.88 6.50
N GLN A 104 28.43 -12.00 7.14
CA GLN A 104 28.98 -13.33 6.89
C GLN A 104 28.47 -13.96 5.58
N ALA A 105 27.32 -13.55 5.10
CA ALA A 105 26.72 -14.07 3.87
C ALA A 105 27.30 -13.46 2.59
N VAL A 106 27.83 -12.22 2.67
CA VAL A 106 28.38 -11.53 1.50
C VAL A 106 29.61 -12.26 0.96
N ASN A 107 29.60 -12.51 -0.34
CA ASN A 107 30.68 -13.16 -1.08
C ASN A 107 30.79 -12.55 -2.50
N GLU A 108 31.70 -13.05 -3.34
CA GLU A 108 31.95 -12.57 -4.69
C GLU A 108 30.75 -12.66 -5.65
N ASN A 109 29.78 -13.51 -5.35
CA ASN A 109 28.54 -13.69 -6.13
C ASN A 109 27.43 -12.76 -5.65
N THR A 110 27.57 -12.10 -4.51
CA THR A 110 26.53 -11.22 -3.95
C THR A 110 26.33 -9.99 -4.81
N GLY A 111 25.10 -9.79 -5.27
CA GLY A 111 24.69 -8.63 -6.06
C GLY A 111 23.98 -7.55 -5.26
N LEU A 112 23.16 -7.97 -4.29
CA LEU A 112 22.32 -7.07 -3.49
C LEU A 112 22.15 -7.59 -2.06
N LEU A 113 21.95 -6.65 -1.12
CA LEU A 113 21.27 -6.89 0.14
C LEU A 113 19.84 -6.39 0.01
N MET A 114 18.85 -7.20 0.37
CA MET A 114 17.44 -6.84 0.24
C MET A 114 16.76 -6.80 1.59
N LYS A 115 16.01 -5.73 1.81
CA LYS A 115 15.07 -5.54 2.92
C LYS A 115 13.65 -5.68 2.38
N VAL A 116 12.82 -6.50 3.03
CA VAL A 116 11.40 -6.58 2.70
C VAL A 116 10.59 -6.25 3.94
N HIS A 117 9.79 -5.19 3.86
CA HIS A 117 8.91 -4.80 4.95
C HIS A 117 7.72 -5.77 5.06
N THR A 118 7.52 -6.33 6.25
CA THR A 118 6.45 -7.29 6.53
C THR A 118 5.09 -6.58 6.73
N SER A 119 4.61 -5.89 5.68
CA SER A 119 3.42 -5.04 5.75
C SER A 119 2.11 -5.78 6.01
N ASN A 120 2.07 -7.11 5.84
CA ASN A 120 0.86 -7.93 5.93
C ASN A 120 0.87 -8.99 7.05
N TYR A 121 1.92 -9.04 7.85
CA TYR A 121 2.01 -9.88 9.07
C TYR A 121 2.99 -9.30 10.08
N SER A 122 2.90 -9.76 11.32
CA SER A 122 3.85 -9.44 12.39
C SER A 122 4.44 -10.71 13.01
N ILE A 123 5.69 -10.64 13.44
CA ILE A 123 6.34 -11.70 14.23
C ILE A 123 6.52 -11.14 15.65
N GLU A 124 5.91 -11.79 16.62
CA GLU A 124 5.90 -11.36 18.03
C GLU A 124 6.72 -12.27 18.92
N GLY A 125 7.14 -11.77 20.08
CA GLY A 125 7.91 -12.50 21.09
C GLY A 125 9.40 -12.17 21.05
N PHE A 126 10.27 -13.16 21.12
CA PHE A 126 11.73 -12.96 21.09
C PHE A 126 12.20 -12.73 19.65
N THR A 127 12.05 -11.52 19.15
CA THR A 127 12.40 -11.13 17.79
C THR A 127 13.64 -10.23 17.73
N LYS A 128 14.30 -10.22 16.59
CA LYS A 128 15.34 -9.26 16.21
C LYS A 128 15.37 -9.10 14.70
N THR A 129 15.30 -7.86 14.24
CA THR A 129 15.46 -7.49 12.82
C THR A 129 16.67 -6.58 12.67
N VAL A 130 17.22 -6.52 11.46
CA VAL A 130 18.17 -5.49 11.06
C VAL A 130 17.37 -4.37 10.42
N GLU A 131 17.44 -3.19 11.02
CA GLU A 131 16.73 -2.00 10.52
C GLU A 131 17.35 -1.53 9.20
N GLU A 132 16.58 -0.80 8.40
CA GLU A 132 16.99 -0.35 7.06
C GLU A 132 18.28 0.50 7.10
N ALA A 133 18.40 1.37 8.11
CA ALA A 133 19.59 2.22 8.29
C ALA A 133 20.84 1.38 8.60
N GLU A 134 20.72 0.37 9.47
CA GLU A 134 21.80 -0.56 9.79
C GLU A 134 22.20 -1.39 8.56
N LEU A 135 21.20 -1.86 7.78
CA LEU A 135 21.47 -2.61 6.56
C LEU A 135 22.14 -1.75 5.50
N ALA A 136 21.74 -0.49 5.35
CA ALA A 136 22.37 0.47 4.44
C ALA A 136 23.83 0.76 4.83
N GLU A 137 24.15 0.79 6.14
CA GLU A 137 25.53 0.92 6.62
C GLU A 137 26.36 -0.32 6.27
N ILE A 138 25.84 -1.54 6.49
CA ILE A 138 26.49 -2.78 6.09
C ILE A 138 26.75 -2.81 4.59
N GLY A 139 25.77 -2.41 3.77
CA GLY A 139 25.93 -2.34 2.33
C GLY A 139 27.05 -1.38 1.91
N ARG A 140 27.17 -0.24 2.60
CA ARG A 140 28.25 0.73 2.37
C ARG A 140 29.63 0.21 2.79
N GLU A 141 29.70 -0.47 3.93
CA GLU A 141 30.92 -1.11 4.43
C GLU A 141 31.47 -2.17 3.45
N LEU A 142 30.56 -2.92 2.81
CA LEU A 142 30.90 -4.06 1.95
C LEU A 142 30.83 -3.74 0.44
N ASP A 143 30.55 -2.48 0.07
CA ASP A 143 30.33 -2.02 -1.31
C ASP A 143 29.25 -2.82 -2.07
N ILE A 144 28.21 -3.23 -1.37
CA ILE A 144 27.05 -3.94 -1.93
C ILE A 144 25.82 -3.06 -1.86
N PRO A 145 25.10 -2.83 -2.98
CA PRO A 145 23.86 -2.02 -2.97
C PRO A 145 22.78 -2.65 -2.10
N VAL A 146 22.05 -1.79 -1.38
CA VAL A 146 20.88 -2.19 -0.58
C VAL A 146 19.62 -1.75 -1.28
N VAL A 147 18.64 -2.66 -1.41
CA VAL A 147 17.32 -2.36 -1.96
C VAL A 147 16.24 -2.70 -0.94
N ALA A 148 15.15 -1.96 -0.95
CA ALA A 148 14.04 -2.18 -0.03
C ALA A 148 12.70 -2.25 -0.76
N ASP A 149 11.88 -3.22 -0.38
CA ASP A 149 10.45 -3.29 -0.73
C ASP A 149 9.61 -2.93 0.48
N LEU A 150 8.94 -1.78 0.44
CA LEU A 150 8.08 -1.31 1.52
C LEU A 150 6.64 -1.83 1.43
N GLY A 151 6.19 -2.19 0.26
CA GLY A 151 4.81 -2.64 0.03
C GLY A 151 3.74 -1.57 0.28
N SER A 152 3.64 -1.00 1.47
CA SER A 152 2.56 -0.08 1.89
C SER A 152 2.62 1.33 1.27
N GLY A 153 3.81 1.93 1.16
CA GLY A 153 4.06 3.16 0.41
C GLY A 153 3.53 4.45 1.03
N SER A 154 3.61 4.64 2.34
CA SER A 154 3.28 5.95 2.93
C SER A 154 4.35 6.99 2.59
N LEU A 155 3.92 8.17 2.10
CA LEU A 155 4.78 9.32 1.84
C LEU A 155 4.64 10.42 2.92
N VAL A 156 3.92 10.15 4.00
CA VAL A 156 3.72 11.04 5.14
C VAL A 156 3.82 10.23 6.43
N ASP A 157 4.31 10.86 7.49
CA ASP A 157 4.33 10.24 8.81
C ASP A 157 2.90 10.12 9.35
N LEU A 158 2.35 8.91 9.30
CA LEU A 158 0.99 8.62 9.73
C LEU A 158 0.78 8.86 11.23
N SER A 159 1.85 8.82 12.04
CA SER A 159 1.75 9.07 13.49
C SER A 159 1.29 10.49 13.84
N GLN A 160 1.52 11.47 12.94
CA GLN A 160 1.00 12.84 13.07
C GLN A 160 -0.53 12.92 13.06
N TYR A 161 -1.17 11.88 12.54
CA TYR A 161 -2.63 11.75 12.44
C TYR A 161 -3.20 10.76 13.46
N GLY A 162 -2.38 10.31 14.43
CA GLY A 162 -2.78 9.29 15.42
C GLY A 162 -2.91 7.87 14.85
N LEU A 163 -2.34 7.63 13.67
CA LEU A 163 -2.30 6.33 13.02
C LEU A 163 -0.99 5.59 13.35
N PRO A 164 -0.92 4.26 13.17
CA PRO A 164 0.31 3.50 13.34
C PRO A 164 1.44 4.05 12.46
N LYS A 165 2.66 3.99 12.97
CA LYS A 165 3.85 4.41 12.24
C LYS A 165 4.21 3.38 11.19
N GLU A 166 4.46 3.85 9.96
CA GLU A 166 4.96 3.06 8.84
C GLU A 166 6.30 3.63 8.35
N PRO A 167 7.22 2.79 7.84
CA PRO A 167 8.44 3.27 7.24
C PRO A 167 8.12 4.06 5.97
N MET A 168 8.85 5.16 5.77
CA MET A 168 8.67 6.04 4.61
C MET A 168 9.86 5.94 3.65
N PRO A 169 9.65 5.99 2.32
CA PRO A 169 10.73 6.01 1.34
C PRO A 169 11.78 7.09 1.63
N GLN A 170 11.36 8.28 2.10
CA GLN A 170 12.26 9.38 2.45
C GLN A 170 13.28 8.99 3.52
N GLN A 171 12.85 8.24 4.53
CA GLN A 171 13.71 7.79 5.62
C GLN A 171 14.76 6.79 5.12
N LEU A 172 14.36 5.86 4.26
CA LEU A 172 15.25 4.86 3.69
C LEU A 172 16.28 5.49 2.73
N ILE A 173 15.84 6.41 1.88
CA ILE A 173 16.74 7.16 0.98
C ILE A 173 17.75 7.96 1.78
N ALA A 174 17.31 8.67 2.83
CA ALA A 174 18.20 9.44 3.71
C ALA A 174 19.20 8.54 4.47
N ALA A 175 18.81 7.30 4.81
CA ALA A 175 19.67 6.29 5.42
C ALA A 175 20.71 5.69 4.44
N GLY A 176 20.54 5.89 3.11
CA GLY A 176 21.46 5.43 2.09
C GLY A 176 21.05 4.16 1.36
N VAL A 177 19.79 3.72 1.50
CA VAL A 177 19.23 2.64 0.68
C VAL A 177 19.25 3.05 -0.78
N SER A 178 19.73 2.16 -1.65
CA SER A 178 20.01 2.47 -3.05
C SER A 178 18.77 2.55 -3.93
N LEU A 179 17.80 1.65 -3.71
CA LEU A 179 16.48 1.68 -4.35
C LEU A 179 15.40 1.29 -3.33
N VAL A 180 14.28 1.97 -3.39
CA VAL A 180 13.10 1.69 -2.57
C VAL A 180 11.88 1.52 -3.47
N SER A 181 11.17 0.39 -3.36
CA SER A 181 9.91 0.14 -4.08
C SER A 181 8.71 0.20 -3.16
N PHE A 182 7.56 0.65 -3.68
CA PHE A 182 6.29 0.72 -2.95
C PHE A 182 5.08 0.81 -3.87
N SER A 183 3.91 0.49 -3.31
CA SER A 183 2.62 0.52 -4.01
C SER A 183 2.00 1.92 -4.05
N GLY A 184 1.37 2.27 -5.19
CA GLY A 184 0.62 3.51 -5.32
C GLY A 184 -0.80 3.47 -4.75
N ASP A 185 -1.42 2.29 -4.67
CA ASP A 185 -2.84 2.07 -4.35
C ASP A 185 -3.12 1.60 -2.92
N LYS A 186 -2.13 1.66 -2.05
CA LYS A 186 -2.28 1.39 -0.62
C LYS A 186 -2.30 2.70 0.18
N LEU A 187 -1.41 2.86 1.16
CA LEU A 187 -1.37 4.05 2.03
C LEU A 187 -1.07 5.36 1.30
N LEU A 188 -0.41 5.29 0.13
CA LEU A 188 -0.25 6.46 -0.73
C LEU A 188 -1.61 7.00 -1.23
N GLY A 189 -2.62 6.14 -1.38
CA GLY A 189 -3.98 6.57 -1.76
C GLY A 189 -4.15 6.95 -3.24
N GLY A 190 -3.23 6.52 -4.10
CA GLY A 190 -3.28 6.73 -5.55
C GLY A 190 -3.83 5.53 -6.34
N PRO A 191 -3.63 5.51 -7.65
CA PRO A 191 -3.95 4.38 -8.50
C PRO A 191 -2.97 3.23 -8.28
N GLN A 192 -3.34 2.03 -8.74
CA GLN A 192 -2.40 0.91 -8.78
C GLN A 192 -1.18 1.27 -9.64
N ALA A 193 -0.04 1.28 -9.00
CA ALA A 193 1.27 1.52 -9.61
C ALA A 193 2.36 0.91 -8.72
N GLY A 194 3.47 0.52 -9.33
CA GLY A 194 4.73 0.25 -8.65
C GLY A 194 5.64 1.45 -8.82
N ILE A 195 6.11 1.98 -7.73
CA ILE A 195 6.98 3.16 -7.70
C ILE A 195 8.34 2.73 -7.17
N ILE A 196 9.39 3.07 -7.87
CA ILE A 196 10.77 2.82 -7.47
C ILE A 196 11.49 4.17 -7.42
N VAL A 197 12.09 4.50 -6.29
CA VAL A 197 12.88 5.73 -6.09
C VAL A 197 14.28 5.37 -5.62
N GLY A 198 15.30 6.18 -5.95
CA GLY A 198 16.64 5.93 -5.44
C GLY A 198 17.73 6.55 -6.27
N LYS A 199 18.90 5.88 -6.32
CA LYS A 199 20.11 6.35 -7.00
C LYS A 199 19.90 6.41 -8.51
N LYS A 200 20.23 7.55 -9.13
CA LYS A 200 20.06 7.81 -10.55
C LYS A 200 20.70 6.75 -11.45
N ALA A 201 21.91 6.31 -11.10
CA ALA A 201 22.61 5.28 -11.87
C ALA A 201 21.85 3.94 -11.91
N MET A 202 21.24 3.54 -10.81
CA MET A 202 20.44 2.32 -10.76
C MET A 202 19.09 2.49 -11.44
N ILE A 203 18.41 3.62 -11.26
CA ILE A 203 17.17 3.94 -11.99
C ILE A 203 17.42 3.93 -13.52
N ALA A 204 18.55 4.41 -14.00
CA ALA A 204 18.92 4.34 -15.42
C ALA A 204 19.04 2.87 -15.92
N GLN A 205 19.55 1.95 -15.09
CA GLN A 205 19.56 0.52 -15.42
C GLN A 205 18.13 -0.03 -15.57
N LEU A 206 17.22 0.32 -14.64
CA LEU A 206 15.83 -0.08 -14.71
C LEU A 206 15.14 0.46 -15.98
N GLN A 207 15.36 1.74 -16.31
CA GLN A 207 14.75 2.39 -17.47
C GLN A 207 15.22 1.79 -18.80
N SER A 208 16.47 1.31 -18.87
CA SER A 208 17.05 0.67 -20.07
C SER A 208 16.71 -0.83 -20.18
N HIS A 209 16.25 -1.48 -19.11
CA HIS A 209 16.00 -2.90 -19.08
C HIS A 209 14.78 -3.27 -19.97
N PRO A 210 14.82 -4.36 -20.77
CA PRO A 210 13.72 -4.76 -21.65
C PRO A 210 12.37 -4.96 -20.96
N LEU A 211 12.36 -5.46 -19.71
CA LEU A 211 11.15 -5.64 -18.91
C LEU A 211 10.43 -4.31 -18.64
N LYS A 212 11.14 -3.18 -18.56
CA LYS A 212 10.52 -1.87 -18.33
C LYS A 212 9.43 -1.57 -19.35
N ARG A 213 9.64 -1.95 -20.62
CA ARG A 213 8.65 -1.76 -21.67
C ARG A 213 7.40 -2.62 -21.47
N ALA A 214 7.57 -3.85 -21.03
CA ALA A 214 6.47 -4.78 -20.76
C ALA A 214 5.66 -4.38 -19.51
N LEU A 215 6.34 -3.82 -18.51
CA LEU A 215 5.78 -3.51 -17.18
C LEU A 215 5.34 -2.03 -17.03
N ARG A 216 5.44 -1.22 -18.06
CA ARG A 216 5.17 0.22 -18.00
C ARG A 216 3.71 0.53 -17.67
N ALA A 217 3.48 1.56 -16.86
CA ALA A 217 2.16 2.11 -16.60
C ALA A 217 1.59 2.82 -17.83
N ASP A 218 0.27 2.81 -17.97
CA ASP A 218 -0.45 3.55 -19.00
C ASP A 218 -0.64 5.03 -18.64
N LYS A 219 -1.11 5.83 -19.60
CA LYS A 219 -1.27 7.27 -19.42
C LYS A 219 -2.34 7.66 -18.37
N MET A 220 -3.36 6.82 -18.19
CA MET A 220 -4.42 7.09 -17.20
C MET A 220 -3.88 6.93 -15.79
N THR A 221 -3.17 5.83 -15.55
CA THR A 221 -2.48 5.56 -14.28
C THR A 221 -1.49 6.67 -13.96
N LEU A 222 -0.65 7.09 -14.93
CA LEU A 222 0.30 8.16 -14.71
C LEU A 222 -0.38 9.50 -14.38
N ALA A 223 -1.46 9.88 -15.09
CA ALA A 223 -2.19 11.10 -14.81
C ALA A 223 -2.89 11.09 -13.44
N ALA A 224 -3.46 9.96 -13.04
CA ALA A 224 -4.07 9.80 -11.72
C ALA A 224 -3.02 9.84 -10.61
N LEU A 225 -1.87 9.16 -10.81
CA LEU A 225 -0.77 9.19 -9.85
C LEU A 225 -0.19 10.60 -9.71
N GLU A 226 -0.03 11.35 -10.81
CA GLU A 226 0.41 12.74 -10.77
C GLU A 226 -0.54 13.61 -9.93
N ALA A 227 -1.85 13.48 -10.17
CA ALA A 227 -2.86 14.21 -9.39
C ALA A 227 -2.76 13.90 -7.89
N THR A 228 -2.55 12.63 -7.53
CA THR A 228 -2.37 12.21 -6.14
C THR A 228 -1.08 12.77 -5.55
N LEU A 229 0.07 12.64 -6.24
CA LEU A 229 1.36 13.13 -5.75
C LEU A 229 1.38 14.65 -5.55
N ARG A 230 0.63 15.40 -6.37
CA ARG A 230 0.49 16.86 -6.17
C ARG A 230 -0.16 17.23 -4.84
N LEU A 231 -1.03 16.37 -4.28
CA LEU A 231 -1.60 16.62 -2.95
C LEU A 231 -0.54 16.60 -1.85
N TYR A 232 0.48 15.75 -1.99
CA TYR A 232 1.59 15.64 -1.04
C TYR A 232 2.51 16.88 -1.01
N LEU A 233 2.40 17.78 -2.00
CA LEU A 233 3.09 19.07 -1.95
C LEU A 233 2.41 20.07 -1.00
N HIS A 234 1.23 19.74 -0.47
CA HIS A 234 0.41 20.55 0.42
C HIS A 234 0.03 19.74 1.66
N PRO A 235 0.99 19.43 2.55
CA PRO A 235 0.77 18.54 3.69
C PRO A 235 -0.29 19.06 4.66
N GLU A 236 -0.48 20.37 4.76
CA GLU A 236 -1.48 21.04 5.60
C GLU A 236 -2.92 20.70 5.21
N ALA A 237 -3.16 20.37 3.94
CA ALA A 237 -4.49 20.04 3.42
C ALA A 237 -4.65 18.54 3.10
N LEU A 238 -3.61 17.73 3.34
CA LEU A 238 -3.55 16.36 2.87
C LEU A 238 -4.63 15.47 3.49
N ALA A 239 -4.85 15.58 4.81
CA ALA A 239 -5.85 14.80 5.53
C ALA A 239 -7.29 15.08 5.05
N GLU A 240 -7.54 16.26 4.50
CA GLU A 240 -8.84 16.62 3.95
C GLU A 240 -8.99 16.17 2.49
N LYS A 241 -7.94 16.40 1.68
CA LYS A 241 -7.99 16.23 0.22
C LYS A 241 -7.69 14.82 -0.26
N LEU A 242 -6.87 14.05 0.47
CA LEU A 242 -6.55 12.68 0.10
C LEU A 242 -7.62 11.73 0.66
N PRO A 243 -8.45 11.08 -0.19
CA PRO A 243 -9.59 10.28 0.28
C PRO A 243 -9.20 9.19 1.29
N THR A 244 -8.10 8.47 1.05
CA THR A 244 -7.63 7.43 1.96
C THR A 244 -7.32 8.00 3.34
N LEU A 245 -6.55 9.08 3.42
CA LEU A 245 -6.17 9.67 4.70
C LEU A 245 -7.38 10.31 5.39
N ARG A 246 -8.27 10.97 4.64
CA ARG A 246 -9.52 11.55 5.16
C ARG A 246 -10.38 10.49 5.86
N LEU A 247 -10.52 9.31 5.24
CA LEU A 247 -11.31 8.21 5.83
C LEU A 247 -10.61 7.59 7.03
N LEU A 248 -9.28 7.42 6.99
CA LEU A 248 -8.52 6.85 8.11
C LEU A 248 -8.54 7.76 9.34
N THR A 249 -8.52 9.08 9.15
CA THR A 249 -8.46 10.09 10.24
C THR A 249 -9.82 10.46 10.84
N ARG A 250 -10.93 9.93 10.31
CA ARG A 250 -12.26 10.19 10.89
C ARG A 250 -12.33 9.73 12.34
N SER A 251 -12.79 10.61 13.23
CA SER A 251 -12.98 10.27 14.64
C SER A 251 -14.15 9.31 14.85
N GLU A 252 -14.03 8.41 15.83
CA GLU A 252 -15.14 7.51 16.21
C GLU A 252 -16.40 8.31 16.58
N ALA A 253 -16.25 9.45 17.26
CA ALA A 253 -17.37 10.31 17.65
C ALA A 253 -18.18 10.78 16.43
N SER A 254 -17.51 11.31 15.41
CA SER A 254 -18.17 11.76 14.16
C SER A 254 -18.86 10.61 13.43
N ILE A 255 -18.22 9.42 13.38
CA ILE A 255 -18.80 8.23 12.77
C ILE A 255 -20.03 7.76 13.55
N ARG A 256 -19.98 7.78 14.86
CA ARG A 256 -21.09 7.40 15.76
C ARG A 256 -22.29 8.33 15.59
N GLU A 257 -22.07 9.65 15.56
CA GLU A 257 -23.13 10.64 15.31
C GLU A 257 -23.79 10.42 13.95
N GLN A 258 -23.02 10.14 12.91
CA GLN A 258 -23.55 9.79 11.61
C GLN A 258 -24.39 8.52 11.66
N ALA A 259 -23.88 7.47 12.29
CA ALA A 259 -24.59 6.19 12.43
C ALA A 259 -25.92 6.36 13.18
N GLN A 260 -25.99 7.17 14.24
CA GLN A 260 -27.21 7.46 15.01
C GLN A 260 -28.26 8.20 14.18
N ARG A 261 -27.85 9.22 13.41
CA ARG A 261 -28.79 9.93 12.51
C ARG A 261 -29.41 8.98 11.48
N LEU A 262 -28.62 8.09 10.91
CA LEU A 262 -29.07 7.13 9.90
C LEU A 262 -29.89 6.00 10.50
N GLN A 263 -29.56 5.51 11.70
CA GLN A 263 -30.30 4.49 12.43
C GLN A 263 -31.76 4.92 12.63
N ALA A 264 -32.00 6.13 13.10
CA ALA A 264 -33.35 6.63 13.34
C ALA A 264 -34.22 6.60 12.06
N ARG A 265 -33.62 6.89 10.90
CA ARG A 265 -34.32 6.87 9.60
C ARG A 265 -34.54 5.45 9.08
N LEU A 266 -33.60 4.53 9.30
CA LEU A 266 -33.70 3.14 8.84
C LEU A 266 -34.59 2.28 9.75
N ALA A 267 -34.81 2.67 11.00
CA ALA A 267 -35.70 2.00 11.92
C ALA A 267 -37.12 1.87 11.38
N ALA A 268 -37.62 2.88 10.65
CA ALA A 268 -38.93 2.84 10.00
C ALA A 268 -39.05 1.75 8.92
N ARG A 269 -37.95 1.35 8.31
CA ARG A 269 -37.93 0.37 7.19
C ARG A 269 -37.60 -1.05 7.65
N TYR A 270 -36.72 -1.18 8.64
CA TYR A 270 -36.17 -2.48 9.07
C TYR A 270 -36.56 -2.86 10.50
N GLY A 271 -37.17 -1.95 11.29
CA GLY A 271 -37.44 -2.15 12.71
C GLY A 271 -38.42 -3.25 13.04
N ASP A 272 -39.31 -3.59 12.11
CA ASP A 272 -40.27 -4.71 12.32
C ASP A 272 -39.58 -6.08 12.29
N GLU A 273 -38.47 -6.21 11.56
CA GLU A 273 -37.75 -7.48 11.40
C GLU A 273 -36.44 -7.54 12.23
N PHE A 274 -35.82 -6.40 12.47
CA PHE A 274 -34.50 -6.32 13.09
C PHE A 274 -34.43 -5.24 14.17
N ALA A 275 -33.77 -5.54 15.28
CA ALA A 275 -33.31 -4.52 16.20
C ALA A 275 -32.09 -3.82 15.60
N LEU A 276 -32.19 -2.49 15.44
CA LEU A 276 -31.10 -1.64 14.94
C LEU A 276 -30.41 -0.96 16.12
N GLU A 277 -29.10 -1.11 16.21
CA GLU A 277 -28.30 -0.49 17.25
C GLU A 277 -27.03 0.12 16.64
N VAL A 278 -26.52 1.20 17.24
CA VAL A 278 -25.17 1.72 16.96
C VAL A 278 -24.21 1.21 18.01
N LYS A 279 -23.21 0.47 17.57
CA LYS A 279 -22.21 -0.16 18.45
C LYS A 279 -20.79 0.29 18.10
N PRO A 280 -19.89 0.38 19.08
CA PRO A 280 -18.47 0.57 18.79
C PRO A 280 -17.94 -0.64 18.02
N CYS A 281 -17.06 -0.40 17.09
CA CYS A 281 -16.32 -1.43 16.37
C CYS A 281 -14.92 -0.98 16.06
N LEU A 282 -14.14 -1.87 15.46
CA LEU A 282 -12.79 -1.58 15.01
C LEU A 282 -12.72 -1.76 13.50
N SER A 283 -12.38 -0.70 12.77
CA SER A 283 -12.11 -0.74 11.34
C SER A 283 -10.69 -1.27 11.10
N GLN A 284 -10.53 -2.11 10.10
CA GLN A 284 -9.22 -2.54 9.62
C GLN A 284 -8.65 -1.48 8.66
N ILE A 285 -7.35 -1.16 8.78
CA ILE A 285 -6.69 -0.20 7.88
C ILE A 285 -6.54 -0.78 6.48
N GLY A 286 -6.02 -2.02 6.37
CA GLY A 286 -5.93 -2.74 5.11
C GLY A 286 -5.40 -4.16 5.30
N SER A 287 -5.78 -5.09 4.41
CA SER A 287 -5.28 -6.48 4.46
C SER A 287 -3.84 -6.62 3.96
N GLY A 288 -3.39 -5.70 3.13
CA GLY A 288 -2.03 -5.66 2.59
C GLY A 288 -1.14 -4.58 3.21
N SER A 289 -1.67 -3.87 4.23
CA SER A 289 -0.94 -2.84 5.00
C SER A 289 -1.59 -2.74 6.36
N LEU A 290 -0.82 -2.90 7.44
CA LEU A 290 -1.29 -2.80 8.81
C LEU A 290 -2.51 -3.71 9.12
N PRO A 291 -2.43 -5.02 8.88
CA PRO A 291 -3.59 -5.92 9.00
C PRO A 291 -4.03 -6.16 10.44
N VAL A 292 -3.14 -5.99 11.40
CA VAL A 292 -3.40 -6.15 12.85
C VAL A 292 -3.83 -4.84 13.51
N ASP A 293 -3.44 -3.70 12.94
CA ASP A 293 -3.80 -2.39 13.44
C ASP A 293 -5.24 -2.06 13.08
N ARG A 294 -5.99 -1.62 14.07
CA ARG A 294 -7.41 -1.33 13.93
C ARG A 294 -7.74 0.05 14.49
N LEU A 295 -8.66 0.73 13.83
CA LEU A 295 -9.08 2.08 14.19
C LEU A 295 -10.42 2.04 14.93
N PRO A 296 -10.55 2.76 16.07
CA PRO A 296 -11.84 2.95 16.73
C PRO A 296 -12.88 3.51 15.77
N SER A 297 -14.03 2.84 15.63
CA SER A 297 -15.11 3.18 14.71
C SER A 297 -16.47 2.91 15.33
N ALA A 298 -17.54 3.23 14.61
CA ALA A 298 -18.89 2.89 14.97
C ALA A 298 -19.59 2.20 13.79
N ALA A 299 -20.32 1.16 14.11
CA ALA A 299 -21.13 0.40 13.16
C ALA A 299 -22.61 0.47 13.48
N MET A 300 -23.44 0.45 12.46
CA MET A 300 -24.85 0.11 12.59
C MET A 300 -25.00 -1.40 12.55
N THR A 301 -25.72 -1.97 13.51
CA THR A 301 -25.94 -3.42 13.60
C THR A 301 -27.41 -3.75 13.42
N PHE A 302 -27.69 -4.88 12.77
CA PHE A 302 -29.02 -5.44 12.55
C PHE A 302 -29.09 -6.82 13.19
N THR A 303 -29.93 -6.97 14.21
CA THR A 303 -30.16 -8.22 14.93
C THR A 303 -31.57 -8.71 14.65
N PRO A 304 -31.81 -9.90 14.07
CA PRO A 304 -33.16 -10.38 13.78
C PRO A 304 -33.92 -10.67 15.09
N HIS A 305 -35.18 -10.23 15.19
CA HIS A 305 -35.99 -10.41 16.39
C HIS A 305 -36.28 -11.90 16.71
N ASP A 306 -36.30 -12.75 15.69
CA ASP A 306 -36.51 -14.19 15.84
C ASP A 306 -35.21 -15.00 16.03
N GLY A 307 -34.05 -14.33 16.07
CA GLY A 307 -32.71 -14.94 16.25
C GLY A 307 -32.23 -15.79 15.07
N ARG A 308 -32.92 -15.81 13.92
CA ARG A 308 -32.57 -16.65 12.77
C ARG A 308 -31.42 -16.05 11.94
N GLY A 309 -30.28 -16.73 11.91
CA GLY A 309 -29.10 -16.31 11.11
C GLY A 309 -29.40 -16.24 9.60
N SER A 310 -30.31 -17.07 9.08
CA SER A 310 -30.72 -17.04 7.66
C SER A 310 -31.30 -15.69 7.22
N ARG A 311 -31.94 -14.94 8.15
CA ARG A 311 -32.41 -13.58 7.85
C ARG A 311 -31.26 -12.60 7.61
N LEU A 312 -30.17 -12.74 8.32
CA LEU A 312 -28.97 -11.92 8.11
C LEU A 312 -28.34 -12.20 6.75
N GLU A 313 -28.26 -13.47 6.37
CA GLU A 313 -27.76 -13.88 5.06
C GLU A 313 -28.64 -13.35 3.92
N ALA A 314 -29.96 -13.46 4.05
CA ALA A 314 -30.92 -12.93 3.09
C ALA A 314 -30.82 -11.40 2.99
N LEU A 315 -30.70 -10.69 4.11
CA LEU A 315 -30.53 -9.23 4.15
C LEU A 315 -29.22 -8.83 3.47
N ALA A 316 -28.11 -9.46 3.82
CA ALA A 316 -26.81 -9.20 3.22
C ALA A 316 -26.81 -9.50 1.71
N ALA A 317 -27.46 -10.59 1.27
CA ALA A 317 -27.60 -10.92 -0.14
C ALA A 317 -28.42 -9.86 -0.89
N ARG A 318 -29.55 -9.42 -0.33
CA ARG A 318 -30.37 -8.33 -0.91
C ARG A 318 -29.58 -7.04 -1.06
N TRP A 319 -28.80 -6.65 -0.05
CA TRP A 319 -28.00 -5.42 -0.11
C TRP A 319 -26.86 -5.48 -1.12
N ARG A 320 -26.27 -6.65 -1.35
CA ARG A 320 -25.27 -6.83 -2.42
C ARG A 320 -25.84 -6.68 -3.83
N MET A 321 -27.17 -6.87 -3.99
CA MET A 321 -27.86 -6.75 -5.28
C MET A 321 -28.41 -5.34 -5.55
N LEU A 322 -28.23 -4.40 -4.62
CA LEU A 322 -28.62 -3.01 -4.84
C LEU A 322 -27.81 -2.39 -6.01
N PRO A 323 -28.35 -1.36 -6.69
CA PRO A 323 -27.62 -0.65 -7.77
C PRO A 323 -26.24 -0.13 -7.33
N VAL A 324 -26.10 0.25 -6.07
CA VAL A 324 -24.82 0.43 -5.37
C VAL A 324 -24.81 -0.58 -4.23
N PRO A 325 -24.00 -1.65 -4.32
CA PRO A 325 -23.95 -2.68 -3.30
C PRO A 325 -23.57 -2.13 -1.93
N VAL A 326 -24.32 -2.53 -0.91
CA VAL A 326 -24.00 -2.28 0.51
C VAL A 326 -23.48 -3.58 1.11
N ILE A 327 -22.27 -3.54 1.65
CA ILE A 327 -21.56 -4.73 2.12
C ILE A 327 -21.32 -4.60 3.63
N GLY A 328 -21.92 -5.51 4.40
CA GLY A 328 -21.67 -5.69 5.81
C GLY A 328 -21.02 -7.04 6.11
N ARG A 329 -20.61 -7.23 7.35
CA ARG A 329 -20.13 -8.53 7.86
C ARG A 329 -21.13 -9.12 8.84
N ILE A 330 -21.38 -10.42 8.73
CA ILE A 330 -22.17 -11.17 9.72
C ILE A 330 -21.21 -11.69 10.78
N TYR A 331 -21.45 -11.29 12.02
CA TYR A 331 -20.65 -11.70 13.16
C TYR A 331 -21.49 -11.60 14.44
N ASP A 332 -21.34 -12.55 15.35
CA ASP A 332 -22.02 -12.58 16.66
C ASP A 332 -23.54 -12.37 16.54
N GLY A 333 -24.18 -13.11 15.63
CA GLY A 333 -25.64 -13.06 15.43
C GLY A 333 -26.17 -11.72 14.89
N ARG A 334 -25.34 -10.88 14.29
CA ARG A 334 -25.67 -9.55 13.76
C ARG A 334 -25.04 -9.31 12.39
N LEU A 335 -25.69 -8.50 11.58
CA LEU A 335 -25.08 -7.90 10.40
C LEU A 335 -24.56 -6.50 10.78
N TRP A 336 -23.26 -6.29 10.60
CA TRP A 336 -22.53 -5.07 10.96
C TRP A 336 -22.23 -4.25 9.72
N LEU A 337 -22.58 -2.98 9.74
CA LEU A 337 -22.14 -1.96 8.77
C LEU A 337 -21.21 -0.98 9.47
N ASP A 338 -19.90 -1.10 9.24
CA ASP A 338 -18.93 -0.12 9.69
C ASP A 338 -19.11 1.16 8.87
N MET A 339 -19.36 2.29 9.55
CA MET A 339 -19.73 3.55 8.92
C MET A 339 -18.53 4.42 8.58
N ARG A 340 -17.30 3.98 8.85
CA ARG A 340 -16.08 4.76 8.60
C ARG A 340 -15.97 5.25 7.16
N CYS A 341 -16.29 4.40 6.19
CA CYS A 341 -16.14 4.69 4.77
C CYS A 341 -17.36 5.34 4.12
N LEU A 342 -18.42 5.64 4.89
CA LEU A 342 -19.61 6.29 4.36
C LEU A 342 -19.43 7.81 4.28
N GLU A 343 -19.36 8.37 3.07
CA GLU A 343 -19.30 9.81 2.82
C GLU A 343 -20.62 10.35 2.26
N ASP A 344 -21.29 9.63 1.37
CA ASP A 344 -22.56 10.06 0.74
C ASP A 344 -23.77 9.43 1.46
N GLU A 345 -24.24 10.13 2.52
CA GLU A 345 -25.42 9.72 3.29
C GLU A 345 -26.70 9.69 2.44
N SER A 346 -26.84 10.63 1.51
CA SER A 346 -28.04 10.74 0.68
C SER A 346 -28.17 9.54 -0.24
N ARG A 347 -27.11 9.20 -0.93
CA ARG A 347 -27.08 8.01 -1.81
C ARG A 347 -27.24 6.70 -1.05
N PHE A 348 -26.58 6.62 0.11
CA PHE A 348 -26.74 5.45 0.99
C PHE A 348 -28.21 5.28 1.40
N MET A 349 -28.86 6.33 1.87
CA MET A 349 -30.28 6.28 2.27
C MET A 349 -31.21 5.94 1.10
N GLU A 350 -30.95 6.50 -0.09
CA GLU A 350 -31.70 6.15 -1.30
C GLU A 350 -31.64 4.65 -1.60
N MET A 351 -30.45 4.03 -1.46
CA MET A 351 -30.28 2.60 -1.68
C MET A 351 -30.95 1.76 -0.58
N MET A 352 -30.82 2.16 0.68
CA MET A 352 -31.32 1.39 1.82
C MET A 352 -32.84 1.44 1.99
N LEU A 353 -33.51 2.44 1.44
CA LEU A 353 -34.97 2.59 1.52
C LEU A 353 -35.72 1.97 0.33
N LYS A 354 -35.01 1.54 -0.70
CA LYS A 354 -35.54 0.71 -1.80
C LYS A 354 -35.69 -0.74 -1.35
#